data_edead14e6e45e3d863553a43b9916a5d
#
_entry.id   edead14e6e45e3d863553a43b9916a5d
#
_cell.length_a   1.000
_cell.length_b   1.000
_cell.length_c   1.000
_cell.angle_alpha   90.00
_cell.angle_beta   90.00
_cell.angle_gamma   90.00
#
_symmetry.space_group_name_H-M   'P 1'
#
loop_
_entity.id
_entity.type
_entity.pdbx_description
1 polymer ?
#
loop_
_entity_poly.entity_id
_entity_poly.type
_entity_poly.pdbx_seq_one_letter_code
_entity_poly.pdbx_strand_id
1 'polypeptide(L)'
;MTPVVVWFKRDLRVEDNSALMAAIAEGPILPVYVVEPDYWRMPYTSARQWQFLEESLIALDQSLTALGQPLWVAVGDIEEVFTRMHQRFQFQRMHSHEETGPGWTYSRDQQVKAWSARNQIEWIEHRQHGVMRGRADRRHWAKQWAGLMDASRQPLATELIAIGDPPKPAAEVLSGVSMNPEQITDAQPGGLVAGDALLAGFLQSRAETYRGGMSSPLTACTVCSRLSPHLSLGTVSLRTVWQLSQTRRDELKSEGGRSRFVASLKSFGSRLHWHCHFMQKLESEPRMEFEPLHRGFIGLRDNQLENSEHLQRLTEGCLGWPFVDACLRCLRQTGWINFRMRAMLVAVASYHLWLDWRLTAPIFARWFTDFEAGIHFSQMQMQAGTTGINANRIYSPIKQSEDQDPDGQFIRQWVPELSQVSSEWIHTPWKMPLSLQQRFGCVIGKHYPEPIGEPTQLAREARAKLKLWIEQHDLRPETARVLETHGSRRKQSRPRKTKKVSDQQISLDLE
;
A
#
# COMPACT_ATOMS: atom_id res chain seq x y z
N MET A 1 -15.32 36.95 -11.86
CA MET A 1 -14.10 36.28 -12.37
C MET A 1 -14.42 34.81 -12.60
N THR A 2 -13.98 34.23 -13.69
CA THR A 2 -14.17 32.82 -14.00
C THR A 2 -13.28 31.99 -13.07
N PRO A 3 -13.80 31.00 -12.32
CA PRO A 3 -12.96 30.23 -11.41
C PRO A 3 -12.09 29.22 -12.16
N VAL A 4 -11.01 28.82 -11.49
CA VAL A 4 -10.14 27.72 -11.91
C VAL A 4 -10.46 26.50 -11.03
N VAL A 5 -10.78 25.37 -11.63
CA VAL A 5 -11.08 24.14 -10.89
C VAL A 5 -9.80 23.52 -10.35
N VAL A 6 -9.79 23.11 -9.08
CA VAL A 6 -8.78 22.23 -8.49
C VAL A 6 -9.46 20.91 -8.20
N TRP A 7 -9.18 19.91 -9.03
CA TRP A 7 -9.74 18.59 -8.84
C TRP A 7 -8.83 17.73 -7.97
N PHE A 8 -9.23 17.60 -6.71
CA PHE A 8 -8.56 16.72 -5.76
C PHE A 8 -8.90 15.25 -6.06
N LYS A 9 -7.88 14.40 -6.01
CA LYS A 9 -8.00 12.94 -6.18
C LYS A 9 -7.35 12.20 -5.01
N ARG A 10 -6.06 11.91 -5.09
CA ARG A 10 -5.25 11.28 -4.04
C ARG A 10 -4.17 12.24 -3.53
N ASP A 11 -4.54 13.47 -3.29
CA ASP A 11 -3.68 14.59 -2.92
C ASP A 11 -4.38 15.51 -1.89
N LEU A 12 -5.06 14.90 -0.91
CA LEU A 12 -5.99 15.53 0.02
C LEU A 12 -5.29 16.40 1.07
N ARG A 13 -4.62 17.47 0.60
CA ARG A 13 -3.85 18.41 1.41
C ARG A 13 -3.80 19.80 0.78
N VAL A 14 -3.59 20.81 1.60
CA VAL A 14 -3.32 22.19 1.18
C VAL A 14 -1.84 22.54 1.16
N GLU A 15 -1.00 21.77 1.85
CA GLU A 15 0.44 21.94 1.92
C GLU A 15 1.15 21.19 0.81
N ASP A 16 2.22 21.78 0.25
CA ASP A 16 3.02 21.18 -0.82
C ASP A 16 2.16 20.59 -1.96
N ASN A 17 1.12 21.35 -2.36
CA ASN A 17 0.17 20.99 -3.41
C ASN A 17 0.38 21.87 -4.65
N SER A 18 1.04 21.32 -5.67
CA SER A 18 1.39 22.08 -6.89
C SER A 18 0.17 22.39 -7.77
N ALA A 19 -0.85 21.55 -7.77
CA ALA A 19 -2.08 21.81 -8.51
C ALA A 19 -2.86 22.99 -7.89
N LEU A 20 -2.98 22.99 -6.57
CA LEU A 20 -3.62 24.07 -5.80
C LEU A 20 -2.90 25.40 -6.02
N MET A 21 -1.57 25.42 -5.87
CA MET A 21 -0.80 26.65 -6.00
C MET A 21 -0.77 27.20 -7.43
N ALA A 22 -0.76 26.35 -8.45
CA ALA A 22 -0.87 26.77 -9.83
C ALA A 22 -2.23 27.41 -10.11
N ALA A 23 -3.30 26.81 -9.64
CA ALA A 23 -4.65 27.35 -9.81
C ALA A 23 -4.84 28.70 -9.09
N ILE A 24 -4.33 28.84 -7.85
CA ILE A 24 -4.37 30.13 -7.10
C ILE A 24 -3.67 31.24 -7.85
N ALA A 25 -2.56 30.96 -8.52
CA ALA A 25 -1.82 31.95 -9.30
C ALA A 25 -2.61 32.48 -10.52
N GLU A 26 -3.64 31.78 -10.96
CA GLU A 26 -4.47 32.13 -12.11
C GLU A 26 -5.78 32.82 -11.72
N GLY A 27 -6.23 32.72 -10.47
CA GLY A 27 -7.43 33.40 -10.01
C GLY A 27 -8.18 32.68 -8.88
N PRO A 28 -9.45 33.03 -8.67
CA PRO A 28 -10.30 32.36 -7.69
C PRO A 28 -10.43 30.87 -8.02
N ILE A 29 -10.33 30.01 -7.00
CA ILE A 29 -10.34 28.56 -7.21
C ILE A 29 -11.69 27.94 -6.83
N LEU A 30 -12.04 26.86 -7.51
CA LEU A 30 -13.14 25.96 -7.20
C LEU A 30 -12.57 24.60 -6.81
N PRO A 31 -12.31 24.35 -5.51
CA PRO A 31 -11.77 23.07 -5.07
C PRO A 31 -12.88 22.01 -5.08
N VAL A 32 -12.64 20.89 -5.78
CA VAL A 32 -13.64 19.86 -6.03
C VAL A 32 -13.08 18.49 -5.68
N TYR A 33 -13.91 17.68 -5.02
CA TYR A 33 -13.73 16.25 -4.92
C TYR A 33 -15.00 15.52 -5.40
N VAL A 34 -14.85 14.51 -6.24
CA VAL A 34 -15.98 13.72 -6.74
C VAL A 34 -15.91 12.32 -6.13
N VAL A 35 -16.95 11.98 -5.38
CA VAL A 35 -17.18 10.61 -4.91
C VAL A 35 -17.84 9.84 -6.04
N GLU A 36 -17.11 8.91 -6.62
CA GLU A 36 -17.56 8.11 -7.77
C GLU A 36 -18.06 6.74 -7.28
N PRO A 37 -19.37 6.45 -7.24
CA PRO A 37 -19.91 5.21 -6.70
C PRO A 37 -19.36 3.95 -7.38
N ASP A 38 -19.05 4.01 -8.68
CA ASP A 38 -18.52 2.87 -9.42
C ASP A 38 -17.10 2.49 -9.00
N TYR A 39 -16.26 3.46 -8.61
CA TYR A 39 -14.98 3.16 -8.00
C TYR A 39 -15.16 2.37 -6.69
N TRP A 40 -16.15 2.76 -5.88
CA TRP A 40 -16.40 2.12 -4.58
C TRP A 40 -17.06 0.73 -4.67
N ARG A 41 -17.53 0.34 -5.86
CA ARG A 41 -17.98 -1.03 -6.17
C ARG A 41 -16.85 -1.94 -6.64
N MET A 42 -15.65 -1.41 -6.85
CA MET A 42 -14.50 -2.21 -7.27
C MET A 42 -14.11 -3.24 -6.20
N PRO A 43 -13.61 -4.42 -6.62
CA PRO A 43 -13.28 -5.50 -5.69
C PRO A 43 -12.14 -5.18 -4.72
N TYR A 44 -11.46 -4.05 -4.89
CA TYR A 44 -10.33 -3.58 -4.08
C TYR A 44 -10.72 -2.62 -2.97
N THR A 45 -11.95 -2.10 -2.99
CA THR A 45 -12.42 -1.07 -2.06
C THR A 45 -13.09 -1.68 -0.83
N SER A 46 -13.12 -0.93 0.27
CA SER A 46 -13.69 -1.38 1.54
C SER A 46 -14.13 -0.23 2.44
N ALA A 47 -14.95 -0.55 3.45
CA ALA A 47 -15.43 0.40 4.44
C ALA A 47 -14.29 1.14 5.17
N ARG A 48 -13.18 0.46 5.49
CA ARG A 48 -12.04 1.09 6.17
C ARG A 48 -11.29 2.12 5.31
N GLN A 49 -11.21 1.86 4.01
CA GLN A 49 -10.64 2.81 3.05
C GLN A 49 -11.58 4.00 2.87
N TRP A 50 -12.89 3.74 2.86
CA TRP A 50 -13.91 4.79 2.84
C TRP A 50 -13.84 5.67 4.08
N GLN A 51 -13.83 5.08 5.27
CA GLN A 51 -13.73 5.83 6.53
C GLN A 51 -12.48 6.74 6.55
N PHE A 52 -11.33 6.21 6.14
CA PHE A 52 -10.09 7.01 6.08
C PHE A 52 -10.18 8.15 5.06
N LEU A 53 -10.84 7.91 3.91
CA LEU A 53 -11.12 8.96 2.92
C LEU A 53 -12.07 10.01 3.47
N GLU A 54 -13.20 9.59 4.05
CA GLU A 54 -14.22 10.49 4.61
C GLU A 54 -13.61 11.44 5.65
N GLU A 55 -12.86 10.90 6.62
CA GLU A 55 -12.15 11.72 7.61
C GLU A 55 -11.14 12.67 6.95
N SER A 56 -10.47 12.23 5.90
CA SER A 56 -9.50 13.05 5.15
C SER A 56 -10.17 14.17 4.36
N LEU A 57 -11.34 13.93 3.77
CA LEU A 57 -12.11 14.94 3.05
C LEU A 57 -12.70 15.99 4.00
N ILE A 58 -13.19 15.57 5.16
CA ILE A 58 -13.68 16.49 6.20
C ILE A 58 -12.53 17.39 6.68
N ALA A 59 -11.35 16.83 6.92
CA ALA A 59 -10.17 17.60 7.31
C ALA A 59 -9.69 18.57 6.20
N LEU A 60 -9.76 18.15 4.94
CA LEU A 60 -9.44 19.01 3.80
C LEU A 60 -10.43 20.16 3.66
N ASP A 61 -11.72 19.88 3.79
CA ASP A 61 -12.78 20.91 3.77
C ASP A 61 -12.58 21.95 4.87
N GLN A 62 -12.28 21.53 6.09
CA GLN A 62 -11.96 22.42 7.22
C GLN A 62 -10.75 23.29 6.90
N SER A 63 -9.69 22.72 6.32
CA SER A 63 -8.48 23.45 5.95
C SER A 63 -8.75 24.49 4.84
N LEU A 64 -9.50 24.11 3.81
CA LEU A 64 -9.88 25.01 2.72
C LEU A 64 -10.85 26.09 3.16
N THR A 65 -11.80 25.76 4.03
CA THR A 65 -12.75 26.72 4.64
C THR A 65 -12.00 27.77 5.48
N ALA A 66 -11.02 27.36 6.26
CA ALA A 66 -10.18 28.28 7.04
C ALA A 66 -9.35 29.22 6.15
N LEU A 67 -9.07 28.83 4.91
CA LEU A 67 -8.42 29.67 3.90
C LEU A 67 -9.41 30.58 3.13
N GLY A 68 -10.72 30.41 3.31
CA GLY A 68 -11.76 31.24 2.71
C GLY A 68 -12.61 30.60 1.62
N GLN A 69 -12.27 29.38 1.14
CA GLN A 69 -13.04 28.70 0.10
C GLN A 69 -13.24 27.22 0.45
N PRO A 70 -14.45 26.78 0.83
CA PRO A 70 -14.73 25.38 1.18
C PRO A 70 -14.63 24.41 0.00
N LEU A 71 -14.46 23.12 0.31
CA LEU A 71 -14.39 22.03 -0.67
C LEU A 71 -15.79 21.71 -1.24
N TRP A 72 -15.89 21.64 -2.55
CA TRP A 72 -17.07 21.11 -3.24
C TRP A 72 -17.00 19.59 -3.32
N VAL A 73 -17.75 18.91 -2.47
CA VAL A 73 -17.90 17.45 -2.55
C VAL A 73 -19.16 17.15 -3.39
N ALA A 74 -18.97 16.40 -4.47
CA ALA A 74 -20.07 15.92 -5.31
C ALA A 74 -20.07 14.39 -5.38
N VAL A 75 -21.24 13.80 -5.56
CA VAL A 75 -21.42 12.35 -5.70
C VAL A 75 -22.02 12.05 -7.06
N GLY A 76 -21.45 11.12 -7.81
CA GLY A 76 -21.95 10.68 -9.10
C GLY A 76 -20.86 10.36 -10.12
N ASP A 77 -21.29 10.18 -11.37
CA ASP A 77 -20.37 10.04 -12.51
C ASP A 77 -19.59 11.34 -12.73
N ILE A 78 -18.30 11.21 -12.99
CA ILE A 78 -17.38 12.37 -13.08
C ILE A 78 -17.75 13.31 -14.22
N GLU A 79 -18.13 12.79 -15.39
CA GLU A 79 -18.49 13.59 -16.55
C GLU A 79 -19.79 14.35 -16.31
N GLU A 80 -20.78 13.71 -15.68
CA GLU A 80 -22.04 14.36 -15.31
C GLU A 80 -21.82 15.47 -14.27
N VAL A 81 -21.00 15.18 -13.25
CA VAL A 81 -20.65 16.17 -12.21
C VAL A 81 -19.98 17.39 -12.84
N PHE A 82 -18.93 17.17 -13.63
CA PHE A 82 -18.22 18.29 -14.27
C PHE A 82 -19.09 19.04 -15.27
N THR A 83 -19.99 18.38 -15.97
CA THR A 83 -20.95 19.05 -16.86
C THR A 83 -21.87 20.00 -16.08
N ARG A 84 -22.46 19.55 -14.97
CA ARG A 84 -23.29 20.42 -14.09
C ARG A 84 -22.48 21.58 -13.52
N MET A 85 -21.26 21.32 -13.07
CA MET A 85 -20.37 22.35 -12.54
C MET A 85 -19.97 23.38 -13.61
N HIS A 86 -19.66 22.90 -14.82
CA HIS A 86 -19.32 23.80 -15.93
C HIS A 86 -20.49 24.68 -16.34
N GLN A 87 -21.70 24.14 -16.39
CA GLN A 87 -22.93 24.91 -16.63
C GLN A 87 -23.14 26.01 -15.60
N ARG A 88 -22.82 25.74 -14.32
CA ARG A 88 -22.99 26.71 -13.22
C ARG A 88 -21.89 27.76 -13.16
N PHE A 89 -20.63 27.34 -13.29
CA PHE A 89 -19.47 28.18 -12.99
C PHE A 89 -18.70 28.67 -14.23
N GLN A 90 -18.99 28.11 -15.41
CA GLN A 90 -18.37 28.47 -16.70
C GLN A 90 -16.85 28.47 -16.67
N PHE A 91 -16.23 27.56 -15.88
CA PHE A 91 -14.78 27.45 -15.78
C PHE A 91 -14.15 27.00 -17.11
N GLN A 92 -12.95 27.51 -17.41
CA GLN A 92 -12.20 27.20 -18.63
C GLN A 92 -10.90 26.45 -18.35
N ARG A 93 -10.51 26.37 -17.08
CA ARG A 93 -9.28 25.70 -16.64
C ARG A 93 -9.53 24.80 -15.45
N MET A 94 -8.79 23.70 -15.45
CA MET A 94 -8.81 22.71 -14.39
C MET A 94 -7.38 22.22 -14.10
N HIS A 95 -6.99 22.21 -12.84
CA HIS A 95 -5.74 21.63 -12.37
C HIS A 95 -6.02 20.38 -11.50
N SER A 96 -5.19 19.37 -11.65
CA SER A 96 -5.17 18.20 -10.76
C SER A 96 -3.76 17.64 -10.67
N HIS A 97 -3.51 16.74 -9.72
CA HIS A 97 -2.32 15.92 -9.81
C HIS A 97 -2.53 14.70 -10.72
N GLU A 98 -1.42 14.24 -11.31
CA GLU A 98 -1.38 12.92 -11.95
C GLU A 98 -1.74 11.83 -10.93
N GLU A 99 -2.50 10.84 -11.35
CA GLU A 99 -2.83 9.68 -10.54
C GLU A 99 -2.33 8.39 -11.20
N THR A 100 -1.64 7.55 -10.44
CA THR A 100 -1.28 6.19 -10.82
C THR A 100 -2.07 5.24 -9.94
N GLY A 101 -3.22 4.79 -10.41
CA GLY A 101 -4.15 3.93 -9.71
C GLY A 101 -4.47 2.65 -10.48
N PRO A 102 -5.53 1.92 -10.11
CA PRO A 102 -6.06 0.81 -10.90
C PRO A 102 -6.53 1.27 -12.28
N GLY A 103 -6.68 0.33 -13.22
CA GLY A 103 -7.10 0.62 -14.59
C GLY A 103 -8.40 1.43 -14.69
N TRP A 104 -9.27 1.29 -13.70
CA TRP A 104 -10.50 2.08 -13.59
C TRP A 104 -10.21 3.59 -13.51
N THR A 105 -9.29 4.03 -12.64
CA THR A 105 -8.96 5.47 -12.49
C THR A 105 -8.27 6.00 -13.75
N TYR A 106 -7.51 5.18 -14.43
CA TYR A 106 -6.89 5.54 -15.71
C TYR A 106 -7.95 5.75 -16.80
N SER A 107 -8.94 4.86 -16.89
CA SER A 107 -10.06 4.99 -17.84
C SER A 107 -10.91 6.23 -17.56
N ARG A 108 -11.19 6.52 -16.28
CA ARG A 108 -11.87 7.73 -15.83
C ARG A 108 -11.09 9.00 -16.28
N ASP A 109 -9.78 9.04 -16.04
CA ASP A 109 -8.95 10.20 -16.46
C ASP A 109 -8.99 10.41 -17.98
N GLN A 110 -9.04 9.33 -18.77
CA GLN A 110 -9.22 9.44 -20.21
C GLN A 110 -10.59 9.99 -20.60
N GLN A 111 -11.66 9.60 -19.90
CA GLN A 111 -13.00 10.16 -20.11
C GLN A 111 -13.02 11.67 -19.81
N VAL A 112 -12.44 12.08 -18.66
CA VAL A 112 -12.32 13.50 -18.30
C VAL A 112 -11.50 14.27 -19.34
N LYS A 113 -10.42 13.70 -19.86
CA LYS A 113 -9.61 14.33 -20.91
C LYS A 113 -10.44 14.56 -22.19
N ALA A 114 -11.21 13.56 -22.60
CA ALA A 114 -12.08 13.68 -23.77
C ALA A 114 -13.22 14.70 -23.53
N TRP A 115 -13.82 14.70 -22.33
CA TRP A 115 -14.84 15.66 -21.92
C TRP A 115 -14.29 17.09 -21.92
N SER A 116 -13.10 17.32 -21.33
CA SER A 116 -12.45 18.62 -21.29
C SER A 116 -12.20 19.17 -22.69
N ALA A 117 -11.73 18.32 -23.62
CA ALA A 117 -11.50 18.71 -25.00
C ALA A 117 -12.80 19.12 -25.72
N ARG A 118 -13.91 18.37 -25.52
CA ARG A 118 -15.23 18.69 -26.11
C ARG A 118 -15.79 20.02 -25.60
N ASN A 119 -15.49 20.37 -24.34
CA ASN A 119 -15.97 21.60 -23.71
C ASN A 119 -14.95 22.76 -23.73
N GLN A 120 -13.85 22.60 -24.46
CA GLN A 120 -12.79 23.61 -24.58
C GLN A 120 -12.18 24.04 -23.23
N ILE A 121 -12.08 23.08 -22.29
CA ILE A 121 -11.49 23.26 -20.98
C ILE A 121 -10.04 22.81 -21.03
N GLU A 122 -9.13 23.68 -20.61
CA GLU A 122 -7.72 23.35 -20.44
C GLU A 122 -7.50 22.59 -19.15
N TRP A 123 -7.22 21.27 -19.24
CA TRP A 123 -6.90 20.44 -18.08
C TRP A 123 -5.40 20.22 -17.97
N ILE A 124 -4.82 20.71 -16.86
CA ILE A 124 -3.39 20.67 -16.56
C ILE A 124 -3.14 19.70 -15.40
N GLU A 125 -2.36 18.66 -15.67
CA GLU A 125 -1.95 17.67 -14.67
C GLU A 125 -0.56 18.01 -14.12
N HIS A 126 -0.41 17.97 -12.79
CA HIS A 126 0.82 18.22 -12.05
C HIS A 126 1.38 16.93 -11.47
N ARG A 127 2.70 16.83 -11.38
CA ARG A 127 3.33 15.66 -10.74
C ARG A 127 3.16 15.74 -9.23
N GLN A 128 2.63 14.67 -8.63
CA GLN A 128 2.45 14.56 -7.20
C GLN A 128 3.67 13.94 -6.50
N HIS A 129 4.28 12.94 -7.13
CA HIS A 129 5.35 12.13 -6.57
C HIS A 129 6.31 11.65 -7.66
N GLY A 130 7.24 10.75 -7.30
CA GLY A 130 8.33 10.35 -8.19
C GLY A 130 7.96 9.41 -9.35
N VAL A 131 6.67 9.22 -9.66
CA VAL A 131 6.23 8.50 -10.85
C VAL A 131 6.30 9.41 -12.07
N MET A 132 6.65 8.85 -13.22
CA MET A 132 6.68 9.54 -14.50
C MET A 132 5.68 8.88 -15.44
N ARG A 133 4.62 9.61 -15.80
CA ARG A 133 3.59 9.11 -16.71
C ARG A 133 4.08 9.02 -18.14
N GLY A 134 3.57 8.02 -18.87
CA GLY A 134 3.80 7.85 -20.30
C GLY A 134 5.24 7.48 -20.71
N ARG A 135 6.12 7.12 -19.77
CA ARG A 135 7.51 6.76 -20.08
C ARG A 135 7.80 5.31 -19.72
N ALA A 136 8.08 4.51 -20.74
CA ALA A 136 8.60 3.14 -20.55
C ALA A 136 10.07 3.13 -20.11
N ASP A 137 10.86 4.14 -20.48
CA ASP A 137 12.29 4.21 -20.18
C ASP A 137 12.58 4.76 -18.78
N ARG A 138 13.20 3.93 -17.95
CA ARG A 138 13.54 4.20 -16.56
C ARG A 138 15.01 4.59 -16.33
N ARG A 139 15.81 4.80 -17.40
CA ARG A 139 17.27 5.04 -17.28
C ARG A 139 17.65 6.20 -16.38
N HIS A 140 16.84 7.24 -16.33
CA HIS A 140 17.10 8.44 -15.51
C HIS A 140 16.10 8.61 -14.36
N TRP A 141 15.25 7.61 -14.12
CA TRP A 141 14.18 7.70 -13.14
C TRP A 141 14.68 8.07 -11.74
N ALA A 142 15.73 7.40 -11.24
CA ALA A 142 16.27 7.66 -9.89
C ALA A 142 16.79 9.11 -9.75
N LYS A 143 17.46 9.67 -10.80
CA LYS A 143 17.91 11.05 -10.79
C LYS A 143 16.73 12.03 -10.80
N GLN A 144 15.70 11.75 -11.58
CA GLN A 144 14.50 12.58 -11.67
C GLN A 144 13.68 12.51 -10.39
N TRP A 145 13.63 11.32 -9.75
CA TRP A 145 13.02 11.16 -8.43
C TRP A 145 13.75 12.00 -7.39
N ALA A 146 15.08 11.92 -7.32
CA ALA A 146 15.88 12.72 -6.39
C ALA A 146 15.67 14.22 -6.64
N GLY A 147 15.73 14.68 -7.89
CA GLY A 147 15.50 16.09 -8.22
C GLY A 147 14.11 16.59 -7.80
N LEU A 148 13.07 15.76 -7.90
CA LEU A 148 11.73 16.12 -7.44
C LEU A 148 11.66 16.17 -5.89
N MET A 149 12.26 15.21 -5.21
CA MET A 149 12.25 15.14 -3.74
C MET A 149 13.08 16.27 -3.10
N ASP A 150 14.14 16.71 -3.76
CA ASP A 150 15.04 17.78 -3.28
C ASP A 150 14.58 19.19 -3.72
N ALA A 151 13.58 19.29 -4.62
CA ALA A 151 13.00 20.56 -5.03
C ALA A 151 12.25 21.24 -3.88
N SER A 152 12.22 22.58 -3.89
CA SER A 152 11.49 23.36 -2.89
C SER A 152 10.02 22.93 -2.78
N ARG A 153 9.54 22.79 -1.55
CA ARG A 153 8.11 22.56 -1.31
C ARG A 153 7.30 23.75 -1.76
N GLN A 154 6.08 23.49 -2.22
CA GLN A 154 5.14 24.57 -2.50
C GLN A 154 4.77 25.27 -1.18
N PRO A 155 4.64 26.60 -1.18
CA PRO A 155 4.19 27.33 0.02
C PRO A 155 2.77 26.91 0.41
N LEU A 156 2.40 27.17 1.67
CA LEU A 156 1.02 27.11 2.09
C LEU A 156 0.28 28.31 1.54
N ALA A 157 -0.92 28.09 1.00
CA ALA A 157 -1.83 29.17 0.64
C ALA A 157 -2.25 29.94 1.92
N THR A 158 -2.30 31.26 1.84
CA THR A 158 -2.65 32.13 2.99
C THR A 158 -4.10 32.55 2.96
N GLU A 159 -4.67 32.75 1.79
CA GLU A 159 -6.05 33.21 1.60
C GLU A 159 -6.58 32.74 0.24
N LEU A 160 -7.85 32.38 0.19
CA LEU A 160 -8.57 31.99 -1.02
C LEU A 160 -9.75 32.94 -1.23
N ILE A 161 -10.05 33.25 -2.50
CA ILE A 161 -11.18 34.08 -2.87
C ILE A 161 -12.43 33.19 -2.97
N ALA A 162 -13.44 33.47 -2.16
CA ALA A 162 -14.71 32.74 -2.18
C ALA A 162 -15.44 32.90 -3.52
N ILE A 163 -16.06 31.84 -3.99
CA ILE A 163 -16.81 31.79 -5.25
C ILE A 163 -18.26 31.42 -4.98
N GLY A 164 -19.16 32.39 -5.24
CA GLY A 164 -20.60 32.16 -5.12
C GLY A 164 -21.05 31.77 -3.71
N ASP A 165 -22.22 31.13 -3.62
CA ASP A 165 -22.70 30.59 -2.36
C ASP A 165 -21.85 29.36 -1.97
N PRO A 166 -21.48 29.24 -0.68
CA PRO A 166 -20.69 28.11 -0.23
C PRO A 166 -21.42 26.77 -0.47
N PRO A 167 -20.70 25.69 -0.77
CA PRO A 167 -21.31 24.38 -0.86
C PRO A 167 -21.77 23.90 0.52
N LYS A 168 -22.54 22.81 0.54
CA LYS A 168 -22.79 22.07 1.77
C LYS A 168 -21.47 21.57 2.35
N PRO A 169 -21.27 21.59 3.68
CA PRO A 169 -20.09 21.05 4.31
C PRO A 169 -19.84 19.58 3.87
N ALA A 170 -18.59 19.22 3.68
CA ALA A 170 -18.22 17.86 3.26
C ALA A 170 -18.84 16.78 4.16
N ALA A 171 -18.82 17.00 5.48
CA ALA A 171 -19.43 16.08 6.45
C ALA A 171 -20.93 15.84 6.19
N GLU A 172 -21.71 16.88 5.79
CA GLU A 172 -23.12 16.73 5.48
C GLU A 172 -23.34 15.90 4.20
N VAL A 173 -22.57 16.17 3.16
CA VAL A 173 -22.66 15.42 1.88
C VAL A 173 -22.28 13.96 2.09
N LEU A 174 -21.17 13.71 2.80
CA LEU A 174 -20.62 12.36 2.99
C LEU A 174 -21.50 11.51 3.93
N SER A 175 -22.19 12.11 4.91
CA SER A 175 -23.11 11.38 5.78
C SER A 175 -24.31 10.76 5.02
N GLY A 176 -24.64 11.28 3.85
CA GLY A 176 -25.64 10.72 2.93
C GLY A 176 -25.12 9.57 2.04
N VAL A 177 -23.81 9.27 2.10
CA VAL A 177 -23.16 8.29 1.24
C VAL A 177 -22.82 7.04 2.04
N SER A 178 -23.66 5.99 1.92
CA SER A 178 -23.37 4.70 2.55
C SER A 178 -22.62 3.81 1.57
N MET A 179 -21.32 3.57 1.84
CA MET A 179 -20.48 2.72 0.97
C MET A 179 -20.30 1.30 1.50
N ASN A 180 -20.41 1.07 2.79
CA ASN A 180 -20.46 -0.27 3.42
C ASN A 180 -20.77 -0.15 4.91
N PRO A 181 -21.68 -0.95 5.49
CA PRO A 181 -22.09 -0.84 6.89
C PRO A 181 -21.13 -1.46 7.92
N GLU A 182 -19.95 -1.99 7.52
CA GLU A 182 -19.00 -2.56 8.48
C GLU A 182 -18.45 -1.45 9.40
N GLN A 183 -18.75 -1.52 10.69
CA GLN A 183 -18.12 -0.67 11.70
C GLN A 183 -16.69 -1.15 11.94
N ILE A 184 -15.73 -0.26 11.78
CA ILE A 184 -14.31 -0.53 12.03
C ILE A 184 -13.88 0.25 13.26
N THR A 185 -13.65 -0.48 14.35
CA THR A 185 -13.37 0.11 15.67
C THR A 185 -11.93 0.56 15.85
N ASP A 186 -10.96 -0.10 15.19
CA ASP A 186 -9.52 0.14 15.37
C ASP A 186 -8.89 0.79 14.11
N ALA A 187 -9.67 1.62 13.40
CA ALA A 187 -9.19 2.29 12.20
C ALA A 187 -8.14 3.37 12.53
N GLN A 188 -7.13 3.47 11.67
CA GLN A 188 -6.19 4.58 11.75
C GLN A 188 -6.90 5.88 11.29
N PRO A 189 -6.78 6.99 12.06
CA PRO A 189 -7.42 8.25 11.70
C PRO A 189 -6.90 8.84 10.38
N GLY A 190 -7.80 9.42 9.59
CA GLY A 190 -7.49 10.15 8.36
C GLY A 190 -7.11 11.63 8.60
N GLY A 191 -6.82 12.34 7.50
CA GLY A 191 -6.58 13.78 7.50
C GLY A 191 -5.13 14.20 7.78
N LEU A 192 -4.84 15.47 7.48
CA LEU A 192 -3.50 16.05 7.57
C LEU A 192 -2.97 16.05 9.00
N VAL A 193 -3.76 16.49 9.96
CA VAL A 193 -3.35 16.63 11.37
C VAL A 193 -2.88 15.29 11.95
N ALA A 194 -3.61 14.21 11.65
CA ALA A 194 -3.22 12.86 12.07
C ALA A 194 -1.91 12.40 11.40
N GLY A 195 -1.77 12.70 10.11
CA GLY A 195 -0.55 12.39 9.36
C GLY A 195 0.69 13.12 9.88
N ASP A 196 0.55 14.41 10.17
CA ASP A 196 1.62 15.24 10.72
C ASP A 196 2.04 14.81 12.12
N ALA A 197 1.07 14.48 12.98
CA ALA A 197 1.35 13.95 14.31
C ALA A 197 2.14 12.62 14.24
N LEU A 198 1.79 11.74 13.29
CA LEU A 198 2.52 10.49 13.06
C LEU A 198 3.94 10.76 12.55
N LEU A 199 4.12 11.70 11.62
CA LEU A 199 5.43 12.06 11.09
C LEU A 199 6.31 12.69 12.17
N ALA A 200 5.78 13.66 12.91
CA ALA A 200 6.49 14.33 14.00
C ALA A 200 6.96 13.32 15.06
N GLY A 201 6.06 12.49 15.58
CA GLY A 201 6.41 11.48 16.57
C GLY A 201 7.38 10.41 16.05
N PHE A 202 7.32 10.09 14.75
CA PHE A 202 8.29 9.19 14.13
C PHE A 202 9.70 9.81 14.09
N LEU A 203 9.82 11.04 13.60
CA LEU A 203 11.12 11.73 13.48
C LEU A 203 11.71 12.13 14.83
N GLN A 204 10.87 12.40 15.82
CA GLN A 204 11.31 12.76 17.17
C GLN A 204 11.98 11.58 17.88
N SER A 205 11.38 10.39 17.85
CA SER A 205 11.82 9.25 18.68
C SER A 205 11.69 7.88 18.05
N ARG A 206 10.52 7.54 17.45
CA ARG A 206 10.22 6.17 17.03
C ARG A 206 11.16 5.63 15.96
N ALA A 207 11.66 6.49 15.09
CA ALA A 207 12.59 6.10 14.04
C ALA A 207 13.94 5.59 14.57
N GLU A 208 14.33 5.89 15.81
CA GLU A 208 15.59 5.37 16.38
C GLU A 208 15.66 3.84 16.33
N THR A 209 14.56 3.18 16.63
CA THR A 209 14.47 1.72 16.69
C THR A 209 13.86 1.08 15.44
N TYR A 210 13.49 1.90 14.46
CA TYR A 210 12.79 1.45 13.24
C TYR A 210 13.48 0.29 12.52
N ARG A 211 14.79 0.40 12.25
CA ARG A 211 15.55 -0.63 11.52
C ARG A 211 15.56 -1.98 12.26
N GLY A 212 15.61 -1.97 13.57
CA GLY A 212 15.62 -3.18 14.40
C GLY A 212 14.23 -3.79 14.60
N GLY A 213 13.19 -2.96 14.72
CA GLY A 213 11.86 -3.40 15.12
C GLY A 213 10.85 -3.57 13.99
N MET A 214 11.14 -3.09 12.76
CA MET A 214 10.17 -3.09 11.66
C MET A 214 9.79 -4.49 11.13
N SER A 215 10.53 -5.53 11.49
CA SER A 215 10.31 -6.89 10.97
C SER A 215 9.33 -7.70 11.80
N SER A 216 9.33 -7.54 13.12
CA SER A 216 8.38 -8.23 14.01
C SER A 216 7.04 -7.50 14.09
N PRO A 217 5.90 -8.20 14.02
CA PRO A 217 4.59 -7.58 14.18
C PRO A 217 4.37 -7.04 15.60
N LEU A 218 5.07 -7.56 16.62
CA LEU A 218 5.03 -7.07 18.00
C LEU A 218 5.51 -5.62 18.13
N THR A 219 6.57 -5.27 17.41
CA THR A 219 7.22 -3.95 17.54
C THR A 219 6.90 -3.01 16.41
N ALA A 220 6.54 -3.53 15.24
CA ALA A 220 6.35 -2.73 14.03
C ALA A 220 5.26 -1.67 14.18
N CYS A 221 4.18 -1.94 14.91
CA CYS A 221 3.09 -0.98 15.13
C CYS A 221 3.57 0.29 15.87
N THR A 222 4.59 0.16 16.73
CA THR A 222 5.16 1.27 17.51
C THR A 222 6.34 1.93 16.84
N VAL A 223 7.21 1.19 16.14
CA VAL A 223 8.45 1.74 15.56
C VAL A 223 8.31 2.20 14.11
N CYS A 224 7.31 1.72 13.35
CA CYS A 224 7.08 2.18 11.98
C CYS A 224 6.41 3.55 11.96
N SER A 225 6.58 4.28 10.85
CA SER A 225 6.00 5.61 10.69
C SER A 225 4.48 5.62 10.69
N ARG A 226 3.85 4.55 10.19
CA ARG A 226 2.41 4.44 9.98
C ARG A 226 1.85 5.45 8.96
N LEU A 227 2.71 6.01 8.10
CA LEU A 227 2.33 7.02 7.11
C LEU A 227 1.75 6.44 5.82
N SER A 228 1.74 5.12 5.64
CA SER A 228 1.32 4.51 4.37
C SER A 228 -0.11 4.88 3.93
N PRO A 229 -1.15 4.94 4.79
CA PRO A 229 -2.47 5.41 4.37
C PRO A 229 -2.48 6.90 3.98
N HIS A 230 -1.72 7.74 4.72
CA HIS A 230 -1.60 9.16 4.44
C HIS A 230 -0.87 9.43 3.11
N LEU A 231 0.15 8.63 2.78
CA LEU A 231 0.84 8.72 1.49
C LEU A 231 -0.05 8.20 0.34
N SER A 232 -0.89 7.21 0.60
CA SER A 232 -1.81 6.64 -0.38
C SER A 232 -2.90 7.63 -0.82
N LEU A 233 -3.50 8.39 0.11
CA LEU A 233 -4.47 9.45 -0.19
C LEU A 233 -3.84 10.85 -0.28
N GLY A 234 -2.52 10.96 -0.12
CA GLY A 234 -1.80 12.21 -0.26
C GLY A 234 -2.17 13.28 0.75
N THR A 235 -2.67 12.90 1.94
CA THR A 235 -2.91 13.84 3.05
C THR A 235 -1.62 14.40 3.62
N VAL A 236 -0.48 13.72 3.39
CA VAL A 236 0.87 14.20 3.65
C VAL A 236 1.71 14.03 2.37
N SER A 237 2.46 15.06 1.99
CA SER A 237 3.32 15.01 0.81
C SER A 237 4.52 14.07 1.03
N LEU A 238 4.78 13.20 0.04
CA LEU A 238 5.97 12.34 0.05
C LEU A 238 7.26 13.18 0.11
N ARG A 239 7.31 14.32 -0.58
CA ARG A 239 8.43 15.26 -0.57
C ARG A 239 8.64 15.87 0.81
N THR A 240 7.57 16.25 1.50
CA THR A 240 7.62 16.72 2.89
C THR A 240 8.22 15.66 3.81
N VAL A 241 7.72 14.42 3.72
CA VAL A 241 8.24 13.29 4.52
C VAL A 241 9.72 13.04 4.23
N TRP A 242 10.12 13.07 2.95
CA TRP A 242 11.52 12.92 2.54
C TRP A 242 12.40 14.02 3.14
N GLN A 243 12.07 15.29 2.90
CA GLN A 243 12.89 16.43 3.32
C GLN A 243 13.03 16.51 4.83
N LEU A 244 11.93 16.37 5.58
CA LEU A 244 11.99 16.38 7.04
C LEU A 244 12.81 15.21 7.59
N SER A 245 12.75 14.03 6.93
CA SER A 245 13.60 12.90 7.32
C SER A 245 15.09 13.17 7.05
N GLN A 246 15.44 13.86 5.96
CA GLN A 246 16.81 14.25 5.67
C GLN A 246 17.31 15.31 6.67
N THR A 247 16.51 16.35 6.92
CA THR A 247 16.82 17.40 7.92
C THR A 247 17.11 16.77 9.27
N ARG A 248 16.21 15.91 9.76
CA ARG A 248 16.41 15.24 11.05
C ARG A 248 17.66 14.37 11.10
N ARG A 249 17.96 13.67 10.01
CA ARG A 249 19.18 12.86 9.88
C ARG A 249 20.43 13.73 9.95
N ASP A 250 20.43 14.90 9.34
CA ASP A 250 21.59 15.79 9.29
C ASP A 250 21.77 16.54 10.62
N GLU A 251 20.69 16.92 11.32
CA GLU A 251 20.71 17.37 12.70
C GLU A 251 21.39 16.33 13.62
N LEU A 252 20.93 15.09 13.58
CA LEU A 252 21.49 14.00 14.39
C LEU A 252 22.99 13.78 14.12
N LYS A 253 23.46 13.96 12.90
CA LYS A 253 24.89 13.87 12.59
C LYS A 253 25.68 15.03 13.18
N SER A 254 25.16 16.26 13.11
CA SER A 254 25.82 17.46 13.65
C SER A 254 25.92 17.44 15.18
N GLU A 255 24.95 16.81 15.85
CA GLU A 255 24.90 16.61 17.30
C GLU A 255 25.87 15.51 17.80
N GLY A 256 26.77 14.98 16.96
CA GLY A 256 27.63 13.84 17.30
C GLY A 256 26.90 12.47 17.25
N GLY A 257 25.89 12.43 16.52
CA GLY A 257 24.75 11.55 16.25
C GLY A 257 24.81 10.11 16.71
N ARG A 258 23.70 9.64 17.22
CA ARG A 258 23.40 8.23 17.45
C ARG A 258 23.41 7.48 16.11
N SER A 259 24.45 6.71 15.83
CA SER A 259 24.63 5.96 14.58
C SER A 259 23.43 5.08 14.21
N ARG A 260 22.71 4.54 15.22
CA ARG A 260 21.50 3.73 15.07
C ARG A 260 20.33 4.54 14.49
N PHE A 261 20.08 5.74 14.99
CA PHE A 261 18.98 6.59 14.52
C PHE A 261 19.24 7.05 13.06
N VAL A 262 20.46 7.52 12.79
CA VAL A 262 20.87 7.91 11.43
C VAL A 262 20.72 6.75 10.44
N ALA A 263 21.15 5.54 10.83
CA ALA A 263 20.99 4.34 10.00
C ALA A 263 19.52 3.96 9.75
N SER A 264 18.66 4.14 10.75
CA SER A 264 17.22 3.91 10.64
C SER A 264 16.55 4.90 9.68
N LEU A 265 16.88 6.20 9.78
CA LEU A 265 16.36 7.21 8.86
C LEU A 265 16.86 6.99 7.42
N LYS A 266 18.12 6.55 7.22
CA LYS A 266 18.61 6.13 5.90
C LYS A 266 17.80 4.96 5.34
N SER A 267 17.49 3.96 6.19
CA SER A 267 16.65 2.81 5.81
C SER A 267 15.22 3.26 5.47
N PHE A 268 14.64 4.17 6.23
CA PHE A 268 13.31 4.73 5.96
C PHE A 268 13.28 5.48 4.62
N GLY A 269 14.27 6.33 4.33
CA GLY A 269 14.39 7.02 3.04
C GLY A 269 14.40 6.06 1.84
N SER A 270 15.07 4.89 1.97
CA SER A 270 14.99 3.85 0.93
C SER A 270 13.57 3.35 0.70
N ARG A 271 12.71 3.29 1.73
CA ARG A 271 11.32 2.86 1.58
C ARG A 271 10.47 3.89 0.85
N LEU A 272 10.72 5.17 1.06
CA LEU A 272 10.08 6.25 0.29
C LEU A 272 10.44 6.19 -1.20
N HIS A 273 11.69 5.89 -1.51
CA HIS A 273 12.11 5.65 -2.89
C HIS A 273 11.39 4.41 -3.49
N TRP A 274 11.26 3.32 -2.72
CA TRP A 274 10.56 2.13 -3.18
C TRP A 274 9.07 2.35 -3.40
N HIS A 275 8.43 3.21 -2.64
CA HIS A 275 7.04 3.60 -2.84
C HIS A 275 6.81 3.99 -4.32
N CYS A 276 7.51 5.02 -4.80
CA CYS A 276 7.38 5.45 -6.19
C CYS A 276 7.92 4.42 -7.20
N HIS A 277 8.94 3.62 -6.83
CA HIS A 277 9.48 2.58 -7.70
C HIS A 277 8.44 1.51 -8.05
N PHE A 278 7.64 1.07 -7.09
CA PHE A 278 6.58 0.09 -7.33
C PHE A 278 5.40 0.70 -8.09
N MET A 279 5.01 1.92 -7.77
CA MET A 279 3.99 2.64 -8.53
C MET A 279 4.42 2.82 -10.00
N GLN A 280 5.69 3.16 -10.24
CA GLN A 280 6.24 3.26 -11.59
C GLN A 280 6.16 1.96 -12.39
N LYS A 281 6.18 0.79 -11.72
CA LYS A 281 6.00 -0.48 -12.44
C LYS A 281 4.59 -0.61 -13.01
N LEU A 282 3.57 -0.27 -12.22
CA LEU A 282 2.18 -0.29 -12.69
C LEU A 282 1.98 0.73 -13.82
N GLU A 283 2.51 1.95 -13.67
CA GLU A 283 2.47 2.97 -14.72
C GLU A 283 3.11 2.50 -16.02
N SER A 284 4.25 1.78 -15.93
CA SER A 284 4.95 1.27 -17.10
C SER A 284 4.32 0.03 -17.72
N GLU A 285 3.56 -0.74 -16.95
CA GLU A 285 2.93 -1.98 -17.39
C GLU A 285 1.57 -2.18 -16.68
N PRO A 286 0.51 -1.44 -17.08
CA PRO A 286 -0.80 -1.47 -16.40
C PRO A 286 -1.46 -2.85 -16.37
N ARG A 287 -1.18 -3.72 -17.36
CA ARG A 287 -1.73 -5.09 -17.39
C ARG A 287 -1.34 -5.93 -16.17
N MET A 288 -0.32 -5.53 -15.39
CA MET A 288 0.07 -6.25 -14.17
C MET A 288 -1.01 -6.23 -13.07
N GLU A 289 -2.05 -5.47 -13.23
CA GLU A 289 -3.25 -5.56 -12.39
C GLU A 289 -4.01 -6.89 -12.59
N PHE A 290 -3.99 -7.43 -13.82
CA PHE A 290 -4.83 -8.56 -14.23
C PHE A 290 -4.03 -9.79 -14.63
N GLU A 291 -2.78 -9.61 -15.10
CA GLU A 291 -1.93 -10.66 -15.65
C GLU A 291 -0.56 -10.71 -14.95
N PRO A 292 0.09 -11.88 -14.92
CA PRO A 292 1.47 -11.98 -14.48
C PRO A 292 2.38 -11.02 -15.25
N LEU A 293 3.25 -10.30 -14.51
CA LEU A 293 4.26 -9.43 -15.11
C LEU A 293 5.14 -10.20 -16.10
N HIS A 294 5.51 -11.42 -15.75
CA HIS A 294 6.20 -12.35 -16.62
C HIS A 294 5.18 -13.29 -17.26
N ARG A 295 4.89 -13.08 -18.56
CA ARG A 295 3.83 -13.78 -19.31
C ARG A 295 3.98 -15.31 -19.30
N GLY A 296 5.19 -15.81 -19.17
CA GLY A 296 5.44 -17.25 -19.08
C GLY A 296 4.87 -17.92 -17.82
N PHE A 297 4.30 -17.14 -16.88
CA PHE A 297 3.57 -17.68 -15.73
C PHE A 297 2.03 -17.58 -15.87
N ILE A 298 1.53 -17.20 -17.03
CA ILE A 298 0.09 -17.28 -17.34
C ILE A 298 -0.28 -18.77 -17.33
N GLY A 299 -1.32 -19.14 -16.61
CA GLY A 299 -1.78 -20.53 -16.48
C GLY A 299 -1.14 -21.34 -15.35
N LEU A 300 -0.08 -20.84 -14.68
CA LEU A 300 0.62 -21.56 -13.60
C LEU A 300 -0.33 -22.07 -12.50
N ARG A 301 -1.40 -21.33 -12.21
CA ARG A 301 -2.36 -21.62 -11.13
C ARG A 301 -3.83 -21.51 -11.57
N ASP A 302 -4.13 -21.63 -12.87
CA ASP A 302 -5.49 -21.41 -13.38
C ASP A 302 -6.53 -22.46 -12.96
N ASN A 303 -6.08 -23.66 -12.57
CA ASN A 303 -6.99 -24.77 -12.17
C ASN A 303 -7.53 -24.65 -10.73
N GLN A 304 -7.54 -23.44 -10.16
CA GLN A 304 -7.69 -23.19 -8.72
C GLN A 304 -9.12 -22.89 -8.25
N LEU A 305 -10.11 -22.97 -9.12
CA LEU A 305 -11.53 -22.90 -8.71
C LEU A 305 -11.93 -24.03 -7.75
N GLU A 306 -11.13 -25.08 -7.68
CA GLU A 306 -11.35 -26.27 -6.84
C GLU A 306 -10.93 -26.08 -5.36
N ASN A 307 -10.19 -25.02 -5.01
CA ASN A 307 -9.66 -24.82 -3.65
C ASN A 307 -10.46 -23.79 -2.84
N SER A 308 -11.79 -23.90 -2.86
CA SER A 308 -12.67 -23.04 -2.05
C SER A 308 -12.36 -23.12 -0.55
N GLU A 309 -12.00 -24.30 -0.02
CA GLU A 309 -11.62 -24.49 1.39
C GLU A 309 -10.34 -23.72 1.74
N HIS A 310 -9.30 -23.77 0.90
CA HIS A 310 -8.07 -23.03 1.13
C HIS A 310 -8.33 -21.52 1.19
N LEU A 311 -9.12 -21.01 0.26
CA LEU A 311 -9.48 -19.58 0.20
C LEU A 311 -10.35 -19.19 1.41
N GLN A 312 -11.33 -20.01 1.76
CA GLN A 312 -12.19 -19.78 2.92
C GLN A 312 -11.36 -19.74 4.21
N ARG A 313 -10.54 -20.75 4.49
CA ARG A 313 -9.71 -20.81 5.70
C ARG A 313 -8.68 -19.67 5.78
N LEU A 314 -8.14 -19.22 4.61
CA LEU A 314 -7.30 -18.03 4.53
C LEU A 314 -8.09 -16.78 4.93
N THR A 315 -9.29 -16.59 4.40
CA THR A 315 -10.10 -15.39 4.66
C THR A 315 -10.63 -15.35 6.09
N GLU A 316 -10.90 -16.50 6.69
CA GLU A 316 -11.34 -16.62 8.08
C GLU A 316 -10.19 -16.49 9.09
N GLY A 317 -8.92 -16.68 8.66
CA GLY A 317 -7.77 -16.71 9.53
C GLY A 317 -7.77 -17.93 10.44
N CYS A 318 -8.04 -19.11 9.83
CA CYS A 318 -8.16 -20.40 10.52
C CYS A 318 -7.42 -21.53 9.77
N LEU A 319 -6.22 -21.23 9.27
CA LEU A 319 -5.36 -22.21 8.59
C LEU A 319 -4.83 -23.30 9.53
N GLY A 320 -4.93 -23.10 10.84
CA GLY A 320 -4.34 -23.95 11.85
C GLY A 320 -2.82 -23.72 12.01
N TRP A 321 -2.32 -22.63 11.49
CA TRP A 321 -0.95 -22.16 11.67
C TRP A 321 -0.94 -20.87 12.52
N PRO A 322 -0.69 -20.95 13.83
CA PRO A 322 -0.97 -19.88 14.79
C PRO A 322 -0.48 -18.49 14.39
N PHE A 323 0.77 -18.39 13.94
CA PHE A 323 1.34 -17.09 13.57
C PHE A 323 0.75 -16.52 12.30
N VAL A 324 0.42 -17.36 11.32
CA VAL A 324 -0.25 -16.93 10.09
C VAL A 324 -1.67 -16.48 10.40
N ASP A 325 -2.41 -17.26 11.19
CA ASP A 325 -3.76 -16.92 11.61
C ASP A 325 -3.79 -15.63 12.44
N ALA A 326 -2.82 -15.44 13.34
CA ALA A 326 -2.63 -14.20 14.08
C ALA A 326 -2.40 -12.99 13.13
N CYS A 327 -1.55 -13.15 12.12
CA CYS A 327 -1.29 -12.10 11.14
C CYS A 327 -2.54 -11.76 10.30
N LEU A 328 -3.31 -12.77 9.87
CA LEU A 328 -4.56 -12.58 9.11
C LEU A 328 -5.61 -11.86 9.95
N ARG A 329 -5.81 -12.29 11.20
CA ARG A 329 -6.78 -11.69 12.13
C ARG A 329 -6.39 -10.26 12.50
N CYS A 330 -5.11 -10.01 12.79
CA CYS A 330 -4.58 -8.66 13.03
C CYS A 330 -4.84 -7.74 11.83
N LEU A 331 -4.52 -8.19 10.62
CA LEU A 331 -4.73 -7.40 9.41
C LEU A 331 -6.21 -7.11 9.18
N ARG A 332 -7.08 -8.10 9.34
CA ARG A 332 -8.53 -7.93 9.17
C ARG A 332 -9.12 -6.94 10.16
N GLN A 333 -8.67 -6.94 11.41
CA GLN A 333 -9.18 -6.02 12.42
C GLN A 333 -8.60 -4.63 12.27
N THR A 334 -7.27 -4.48 12.13
CA THR A 334 -6.59 -3.17 12.19
C THR A 334 -6.38 -2.48 10.86
N GLY A 335 -6.52 -3.19 9.74
CA GLY A 335 -6.23 -2.67 8.40
C GLY A 335 -4.76 -2.48 8.09
N TRP A 336 -3.86 -2.91 9.00
CA TRP A 336 -2.43 -2.73 8.81
C TRP A 336 -1.61 -3.86 9.44
N ILE A 337 -0.57 -4.27 8.73
CA ILE A 337 0.48 -5.13 9.26
C ILE A 337 1.80 -4.76 8.57
N ASN A 338 2.93 -5.06 9.20
CA ASN A 338 4.25 -4.72 8.67
C ASN A 338 4.60 -5.51 7.40
N PHE A 339 5.51 -4.95 6.61
CA PHE A 339 5.85 -5.48 5.28
C PHE A 339 6.28 -6.95 5.27
N ARG A 340 7.09 -7.39 6.24
CA ARG A 340 7.54 -8.80 6.30
C ARG A 340 6.35 -9.76 6.43
N MET A 341 5.37 -9.41 7.24
CA MET A 341 4.18 -10.25 7.42
C MET A 341 3.28 -10.20 6.16
N ARG A 342 3.12 -9.06 5.52
CA ARG A 342 2.43 -8.97 4.21
C ARG A 342 3.07 -9.92 3.19
N ALA A 343 4.39 -9.90 3.09
CA ALA A 343 5.13 -10.78 2.18
C ALA A 343 4.95 -12.26 2.51
N MET A 344 4.96 -12.62 3.79
CA MET A 344 4.70 -13.98 4.27
C MET A 344 3.27 -14.42 3.92
N LEU A 345 2.26 -13.59 4.20
CA LEU A 345 0.86 -13.93 3.93
C LEU A 345 0.60 -14.21 2.44
N VAL A 346 1.14 -13.38 1.56
CA VAL A 346 1.03 -13.60 0.11
C VAL A 346 1.80 -14.84 -0.32
N ALA A 347 3.00 -15.09 0.23
CA ALA A 347 3.77 -16.29 -0.07
C ALA A 347 3.07 -17.55 0.44
N VAL A 348 2.44 -17.51 1.62
CA VAL A 348 1.61 -18.60 2.15
C VAL A 348 0.45 -18.89 1.20
N ALA A 349 -0.32 -17.89 0.83
CA ALA A 349 -1.44 -18.05 -0.09
C ALA A 349 -0.99 -18.64 -1.43
N SER A 350 0.10 -18.13 -2.01
CA SER A 350 0.53 -18.50 -3.35
C SER A 350 1.33 -19.80 -3.44
N TYR A 351 2.07 -20.19 -2.39
CA TYR A 351 2.88 -21.39 -2.43
C TYR A 351 2.31 -22.53 -1.58
N HIS A 352 2.01 -22.28 -0.30
CA HIS A 352 1.52 -23.35 0.57
C HIS A 352 0.09 -23.75 0.22
N LEU A 353 -0.78 -22.76 -0.01
CA LEU A 353 -2.17 -23.00 -0.41
C LEU A 353 -2.32 -23.12 -1.93
N TRP A 354 -1.28 -22.81 -2.68
CA TRP A 354 -1.23 -22.82 -4.14
C TRP A 354 -2.33 -21.99 -4.82
N LEU A 355 -2.81 -20.92 -4.14
CA LEU A 355 -3.84 -20.02 -4.67
C LEU A 355 -3.26 -19.06 -5.71
N ASP A 356 -4.04 -18.77 -6.75
CA ASP A 356 -3.69 -17.71 -7.69
C ASP A 356 -3.74 -16.35 -7.00
N TRP A 357 -2.72 -15.51 -7.24
CA TRP A 357 -2.65 -14.18 -6.65
C TRP A 357 -3.83 -13.28 -7.09
N ARG A 358 -4.43 -13.52 -8.26
CA ARG A 358 -5.60 -12.79 -8.76
C ARG A 358 -6.85 -13.02 -7.89
N LEU A 359 -6.97 -14.18 -7.25
CA LEU A 359 -8.02 -14.47 -6.28
C LEU A 359 -7.79 -13.77 -4.94
N THR A 360 -6.53 -13.72 -4.51
CA THR A 360 -6.17 -13.21 -3.19
C THR A 360 -5.88 -11.71 -3.16
N ALA A 361 -5.49 -11.10 -4.29
CA ALA A 361 -5.20 -9.68 -4.38
C ALA A 361 -6.39 -8.79 -4.01
N PRO A 362 -7.63 -9.02 -4.49
CA PRO A 362 -8.78 -8.22 -4.08
C PRO A 362 -9.07 -8.34 -2.57
N ILE A 363 -8.90 -9.53 -2.01
CA ILE A 363 -9.13 -9.79 -0.59
C ILE A 363 -8.15 -9.01 0.27
N PHE A 364 -6.85 -9.12 0.00
CA PHE A 364 -5.82 -8.37 0.71
C PHE A 364 -5.96 -6.85 0.50
N ALA A 365 -6.30 -6.40 -0.72
CA ALA A 365 -6.55 -4.99 -1.00
C ALA A 365 -7.63 -4.40 -0.08
N ARG A 366 -8.76 -5.08 0.07
CA ARG A 366 -9.85 -4.66 0.96
C ARG A 366 -9.46 -4.62 2.43
N TRP A 367 -8.52 -5.46 2.86
CA TRP A 367 -8.05 -5.45 4.24
C TRP A 367 -7.04 -4.34 4.53
N PHE A 368 -6.33 -3.82 3.53
CA PHE A 368 -5.36 -2.75 3.71
C PHE A 368 -6.02 -1.37 3.66
N THR A 369 -5.93 -0.61 4.75
CA THR A 369 -6.29 0.82 4.76
C THR A 369 -5.40 1.61 3.79
N ASP A 370 -4.14 1.20 3.64
CA ASP A 370 -3.12 1.81 2.80
C ASP A 370 -3.04 1.19 1.39
N PHE A 371 -4.17 0.71 0.86
CA PHE A 371 -4.18 0.17 -0.50
C PHE A 371 -3.66 1.19 -1.52
N GLU A 372 -2.58 0.81 -2.20
CA GLU A 372 -1.95 1.55 -3.29
C GLU A 372 -1.69 0.60 -4.43
N ALA A 373 -2.42 0.75 -5.53
CA ALA A 373 -2.48 -0.22 -6.63
C ALA A 373 -1.09 -0.63 -7.15
N GLY A 374 -0.20 0.35 -7.39
CA GLY A 374 1.13 0.08 -7.92
C GLY A 374 2.01 -0.72 -6.97
N ILE A 375 1.91 -0.46 -5.66
CA ILE A 375 2.62 -1.20 -4.64
C ILE A 375 1.97 -2.58 -4.46
N HIS A 376 0.64 -2.61 -4.35
CA HIS A 376 -0.11 -3.83 -4.08
C HIS A 376 0.12 -4.90 -5.15
N PHE A 377 -0.20 -4.62 -6.42
CA PHE A 377 -0.05 -5.59 -7.49
C PHE A 377 1.41 -5.98 -7.73
N SER A 378 2.35 -5.03 -7.59
CA SER A 378 3.78 -5.33 -7.63
C SER A 378 4.19 -6.33 -6.55
N GLN A 379 3.72 -6.17 -5.31
CA GLN A 379 4.05 -7.05 -4.19
C GLN A 379 3.33 -8.39 -4.27
N MET A 380 2.05 -8.41 -4.63
CA MET A 380 1.32 -9.66 -4.83
C MET A 380 2.06 -10.56 -5.82
N GLN A 381 2.43 -10.06 -6.97
CA GLN A 381 3.15 -10.83 -7.98
C GLN A 381 4.58 -11.19 -7.58
N MET A 382 5.29 -10.28 -6.90
CA MET A 382 6.65 -10.55 -6.43
C MET A 382 6.68 -11.69 -5.40
N GLN A 383 5.74 -11.70 -4.47
CA GLN A 383 5.65 -12.75 -3.45
C GLN A 383 5.01 -14.04 -3.99
N ALA A 384 4.17 -13.97 -5.02
CA ALA A 384 3.62 -15.12 -5.73
C ALA A 384 4.62 -15.79 -6.71
N GLY A 385 5.76 -15.12 -6.98
CA GLY A 385 6.80 -15.63 -7.86
C GLY A 385 6.49 -15.51 -9.35
N THR A 386 5.59 -14.60 -9.75
CA THR A 386 5.15 -14.41 -11.14
C THR A 386 5.82 -13.24 -11.86
N THR A 387 6.85 -12.64 -11.25
CA THR A 387 7.57 -11.51 -11.85
C THR A 387 8.76 -11.93 -12.73
N GLY A 388 9.32 -13.10 -12.53
CA GLY A 388 10.51 -13.60 -13.25
C GLY A 388 11.83 -12.88 -12.94
N ILE A 389 11.82 -11.86 -12.08
CA ILE A 389 13.00 -11.03 -11.77
C ILE A 389 13.64 -11.45 -10.44
N ASN A 390 12.83 -11.90 -9.49
CA ASN A 390 13.27 -12.21 -8.14
C ASN A 390 13.33 -13.72 -7.93
N ALA A 391 14.29 -14.18 -7.12
CA ALA A 391 14.27 -15.57 -6.67
C ALA A 391 12.96 -15.85 -5.91
N ASN A 392 12.38 -17.03 -6.17
CA ASN A 392 11.17 -17.47 -5.49
C ASN A 392 11.46 -17.65 -3.99
N ARG A 393 10.81 -16.84 -3.14
CA ARG A 393 10.98 -16.89 -1.70
C ARG A 393 9.77 -17.57 -1.08
N ILE A 394 9.94 -18.82 -0.70
CA ILE A 394 8.92 -19.54 0.07
C ILE A 394 9.26 -19.35 1.55
N TYR A 395 8.47 -18.55 2.24
CA TYR A 395 8.61 -18.34 3.67
C TYR A 395 8.21 -19.63 4.42
N SER A 396 8.97 -19.99 5.45
CA SER A 396 8.53 -21.01 6.42
C SER A 396 7.65 -20.34 7.48
N PRO A 397 6.36 -20.63 7.58
CA PRO A 397 5.49 -20.02 8.59
C PRO A 397 5.98 -20.27 10.01
N ILE A 398 6.45 -21.47 10.29
CA ILE A 398 6.97 -21.84 11.62
C ILE A 398 8.22 -21.03 11.94
N LYS A 399 9.21 -21.01 11.03
CA LYS A 399 10.42 -20.24 11.26
C LYS A 399 10.15 -18.73 11.41
N GLN A 400 9.19 -18.17 10.65
CA GLN A 400 8.79 -16.77 10.84
C GLN A 400 8.13 -16.56 12.21
N SER A 401 7.35 -17.52 12.68
CA SER A 401 6.76 -17.49 14.02
C SER A 401 7.83 -17.44 15.11
N GLU A 402 8.77 -18.38 15.08
CA GLU A 402 9.88 -18.47 16.04
C GLU A 402 10.79 -17.22 16.01
N ASP A 403 11.14 -16.72 14.80
CA ASP A 403 12.04 -15.57 14.63
C ASP A 403 11.38 -14.22 15.00
N GLN A 404 10.06 -14.06 14.83
CA GLN A 404 9.39 -12.77 14.93
C GLN A 404 8.45 -12.64 16.16
N ASP A 405 8.11 -13.76 16.79
CA ASP A 405 7.27 -13.84 17.99
C ASP A 405 7.73 -15.01 18.88
N PRO A 406 9.00 -15.05 19.33
CA PRO A 406 9.60 -16.23 19.96
C PRO A 406 8.83 -16.72 21.20
N ASP A 407 8.22 -15.81 21.94
CA ASP A 407 7.44 -16.14 23.15
C ASP A 407 5.95 -16.36 22.86
N GLY A 408 5.49 -16.19 21.61
CA GLY A 408 4.09 -16.32 21.21
C GLY A 408 3.16 -15.22 21.75
N GLN A 409 3.70 -14.02 22.01
CA GLN A 409 2.90 -12.89 22.52
C GLN A 409 1.90 -12.40 21.49
N PHE A 410 2.35 -12.23 20.24
CA PHE A 410 1.49 -11.82 19.14
C PHE A 410 0.44 -12.89 18.82
N ILE A 411 0.84 -14.17 18.84
CA ILE A 411 -0.10 -15.28 18.65
C ILE A 411 -1.20 -15.22 19.72
N ARG A 412 -0.86 -15.11 21.01
CA ARG A 412 -1.86 -15.08 22.09
C ARG A 412 -2.79 -13.87 22.01
N GLN A 413 -2.29 -12.74 21.53
CA GLN A 413 -3.09 -11.54 21.33
C GLN A 413 -4.17 -11.74 20.27
N TRP A 414 -3.85 -12.40 19.16
CA TRP A 414 -4.72 -12.49 18.00
C TRP A 414 -5.40 -13.86 17.82
N VAL A 415 -4.96 -14.85 18.57
CA VAL A 415 -5.53 -16.21 18.62
C VAL A 415 -5.78 -16.56 20.08
N PRO A 416 -6.83 -15.97 20.68
CA PRO A 416 -7.12 -16.13 22.11
C PRO A 416 -7.36 -17.59 22.52
N GLU A 417 -7.75 -18.46 21.59
CA GLU A 417 -7.89 -19.90 21.78
C GLU A 417 -6.59 -20.57 22.23
N LEU A 418 -5.44 -19.95 21.90
CA LEU A 418 -4.11 -20.44 22.28
C LEU A 418 -3.50 -19.70 23.50
N SER A 419 -4.26 -18.85 24.18
CA SER A 419 -3.76 -17.98 25.26
C SER A 419 -3.06 -18.74 26.40
N GLN A 420 -3.51 -19.95 26.71
CA GLN A 420 -2.97 -20.79 27.79
C GLN A 420 -1.88 -21.78 27.32
N VAL A 421 -1.65 -21.88 26.02
CA VAL A 421 -0.62 -22.79 25.47
C VAL A 421 0.77 -22.23 25.80
N SER A 422 1.66 -23.09 26.29
CA SER A 422 3.03 -22.71 26.64
C SER A 422 3.84 -22.29 25.40
N SER A 423 4.89 -21.46 25.60
CA SER A 423 5.74 -20.98 24.49
C SER A 423 6.45 -22.12 23.74
N GLU A 424 6.67 -23.25 24.39
CA GLU A 424 7.25 -24.46 23.76
C GLU A 424 6.38 -24.98 22.61
N TRP A 425 5.06 -24.90 22.76
CA TRP A 425 4.10 -25.49 21.81
C TRP A 425 3.34 -24.46 20.97
N ILE A 426 3.45 -23.18 21.31
CA ILE A 426 2.63 -22.12 20.71
C ILE A 426 2.77 -22.02 19.20
N HIS A 427 3.95 -22.37 18.65
CA HIS A 427 4.23 -22.30 17.23
C HIS A 427 3.72 -23.50 16.43
N THR A 428 3.53 -24.65 17.12
CA THR A 428 3.10 -25.91 16.50
C THR A 428 2.18 -26.69 17.44
N PRO A 429 1.03 -26.13 17.88
CA PRO A 429 0.19 -26.71 18.91
C PRO A 429 -0.42 -28.07 18.53
N TRP A 430 -0.55 -28.36 17.25
CA TRP A 430 -0.99 -29.67 16.75
C TRP A 430 -0.02 -30.82 17.04
N LYS A 431 1.21 -30.51 17.45
CA LYS A 431 2.20 -31.51 17.86
C LYS A 431 2.12 -31.85 19.34
N MET A 432 1.30 -31.14 20.12
CA MET A 432 1.12 -31.45 21.54
C MET A 432 0.43 -32.81 21.73
N PRO A 433 0.89 -33.61 22.69
CA PRO A 433 0.11 -34.76 23.18
C PRO A 433 -1.28 -34.32 23.64
N LEU A 434 -2.30 -35.17 23.46
CA LEU A 434 -3.69 -34.84 23.80
C LEU A 434 -3.84 -34.44 25.29
N SER A 435 -3.07 -35.06 26.18
CA SER A 435 -3.08 -34.72 27.61
C SER A 435 -2.64 -33.28 27.89
N LEU A 436 -1.66 -32.75 27.12
CA LEU A 436 -1.25 -31.35 27.21
C LEU A 436 -2.28 -30.42 26.58
N GLN A 437 -2.90 -30.82 25.47
CA GLN A 437 -3.98 -30.05 24.84
C GLN A 437 -5.15 -29.86 25.81
N GLN A 438 -5.54 -30.93 26.52
CA GLN A 438 -6.57 -30.89 27.55
C GLN A 438 -6.15 -30.01 28.74
N ARG A 439 -4.90 -30.14 29.20
CA ARG A 439 -4.36 -29.33 30.31
C ARG A 439 -4.36 -27.85 30.01
N PHE A 440 -4.03 -27.44 28.76
CA PHE A 440 -4.06 -26.05 28.30
C PHE A 440 -5.44 -25.59 27.87
N GLY A 441 -6.46 -26.43 27.93
CA GLY A 441 -7.83 -26.08 27.50
C GLY A 441 -7.99 -25.85 26.00
N CYS A 442 -7.00 -26.27 25.19
CA CYS A 442 -7.01 -26.09 23.75
C CYS A 442 -6.81 -27.44 23.04
N VAL A 443 -7.91 -28.08 22.69
CA VAL A 443 -7.91 -29.31 21.88
C VAL A 443 -7.97 -28.91 20.40
N ILE A 444 -6.94 -29.31 19.65
CA ILE A 444 -6.83 -29.06 18.22
C ILE A 444 -7.92 -29.85 17.48
N GLY A 445 -8.53 -29.22 16.48
CA GLY A 445 -9.72 -29.74 15.79
C GLY A 445 -11.04 -29.41 16.50
N LYS A 446 -11.00 -28.94 17.76
CA LYS A 446 -12.20 -28.57 18.52
C LYS A 446 -12.21 -27.09 18.92
N HIS A 447 -11.15 -26.58 19.55
CA HIS A 447 -11.07 -25.20 20.05
C HIS A 447 -10.24 -24.32 19.11
N TYR A 448 -9.24 -24.88 18.46
CA TYR A 448 -8.44 -24.27 17.42
C TYR A 448 -8.34 -25.24 16.23
N PRO A 449 -8.41 -24.78 14.98
CA PRO A 449 -8.45 -25.66 13.82
C PRO A 449 -7.20 -26.52 13.67
N GLU A 450 -7.38 -27.71 13.12
CA GLU A 450 -6.26 -28.51 12.62
C GLU A 450 -5.52 -27.78 11.50
N PRO A 451 -4.19 -27.97 11.37
CA PRO A 451 -3.45 -27.39 10.28
C PRO A 451 -4.00 -27.87 8.94
N ILE A 452 -4.13 -26.95 7.98
CA ILE A 452 -4.59 -27.25 6.61
C ILE A 452 -3.64 -28.18 5.86
N GLY A 453 -2.50 -28.45 6.42
CA GLY A 453 -1.46 -29.36 5.96
C GLY A 453 -0.14 -29.08 6.66
N GLU A 454 0.85 -29.93 6.44
CA GLU A 454 2.20 -29.71 6.99
C GLU A 454 2.93 -28.64 6.15
N PRO A 455 3.31 -27.47 6.73
CA PRO A 455 3.89 -26.38 5.95
C PRO A 455 5.12 -26.75 5.13
N THR A 456 5.99 -27.62 5.68
CA THR A 456 7.22 -28.05 4.99
C THR A 456 6.92 -28.92 3.77
N GLN A 457 5.90 -29.78 3.87
CA GLN A 457 5.46 -30.61 2.77
C GLN A 457 4.84 -29.77 1.65
N LEU A 458 3.89 -28.89 1.99
CA LEU A 458 3.24 -27.99 1.02
C LEU A 458 4.26 -27.10 0.29
N ALA A 459 5.26 -26.59 1.01
CA ALA A 459 6.36 -25.84 0.39
C ALA A 459 7.21 -26.68 -0.57
N ARG A 460 7.41 -27.97 -0.28
CA ARG A 460 8.12 -28.91 -1.17
C ARG A 460 7.32 -29.19 -2.44
N GLU A 461 6.03 -29.43 -2.29
CA GLU A 461 5.11 -29.64 -3.42
C GLU A 461 5.04 -28.42 -4.33
N ALA A 462 4.95 -27.21 -3.75
CA ALA A 462 5.00 -25.95 -4.50
C ALA A 462 6.29 -25.80 -5.31
N ARG A 463 7.45 -26.13 -4.70
CA ARG A 463 8.73 -26.12 -5.45
C ARG A 463 8.75 -27.11 -6.59
N ALA A 464 8.21 -28.31 -6.38
CA ALA A 464 8.12 -29.33 -7.42
C ALA A 464 7.24 -28.86 -8.60
N LYS A 465 6.06 -28.30 -8.32
CA LYS A 465 5.16 -27.74 -9.32
C LYS A 465 5.83 -26.61 -10.12
N LEU A 466 6.50 -25.68 -9.43
CA LEU A 466 7.22 -24.58 -10.09
C LEU A 466 8.38 -25.09 -10.96
N LYS A 467 9.15 -26.06 -10.48
CA LYS A 467 10.24 -26.65 -11.24
C LYS A 467 9.71 -27.30 -12.52
N LEU A 468 8.66 -28.10 -12.42
CA LEU A 468 8.01 -28.73 -13.56
C LEU A 468 7.51 -27.68 -14.58
N TRP A 469 6.87 -26.59 -14.10
CA TRP A 469 6.42 -25.50 -14.96
C TRP A 469 7.58 -24.85 -15.73
N ILE A 470 8.69 -24.55 -15.04
CA ILE A 470 9.90 -23.96 -15.65
C ILE A 470 10.54 -24.88 -16.68
N GLU A 471 10.53 -26.21 -16.44
CA GLU A 471 11.05 -27.20 -17.36
C GLU A 471 10.19 -27.36 -18.64
N GLN A 472 8.88 -27.14 -18.52
CA GLN A 472 7.92 -27.26 -19.62
C GLN A 472 7.80 -26.00 -20.49
N HIS A 473 8.27 -24.84 -20.00
CA HIS A 473 8.10 -23.55 -20.67
C HIS A 473 9.44 -22.84 -20.86
N ASP A 474 9.72 -22.33 -22.06
CA ASP A 474 10.89 -21.47 -22.28
C ASP A 474 10.62 -20.05 -21.75
N LEU A 475 11.05 -19.80 -20.53
CA LEU A 475 10.87 -18.51 -19.85
C LEU A 475 11.93 -17.47 -20.23
N ARG A 476 13.02 -17.84 -20.91
CA ARG A 476 14.19 -16.98 -21.15
C ARG A 476 13.88 -15.71 -21.94
N PRO A 477 13.11 -15.73 -23.05
CA PRO A 477 12.82 -14.52 -23.81
C PRO A 477 12.05 -13.48 -22.98
N GLU A 478 11.04 -13.94 -22.25
CA GLU A 478 10.22 -13.06 -21.42
C GLU A 478 11.00 -12.57 -20.18
N THR A 479 11.86 -13.40 -19.59
CA THR A 479 12.79 -12.99 -18.51
C THR A 479 13.68 -11.84 -18.99
N ALA A 480 14.24 -11.91 -20.20
CA ALA A 480 15.06 -10.85 -20.77
C ALA A 480 14.27 -9.54 -20.92
N ARG A 481 13.04 -9.59 -21.46
CA ARG A 481 12.14 -8.45 -21.58
C ARG A 481 11.85 -7.80 -20.23
N VAL A 482 11.46 -8.61 -19.24
CA VAL A 482 11.11 -8.12 -17.91
C VAL A 482 12.32 -7.51 -17.19
N LEU A 483 13.50 -8.12 -17.32
CA LEU A 483 14.75 -7.57 -16.78
C LEU A 483 15.12 -6.24 -17.45
N GLU A 484 14.96 -6.11 -18.74
CA GLU A 484 15.20 -4.86 -19.47
C GLU A 484 14.26 -3.74 -19.00
N THR A 485 12.97 -4.03 -18.84
CA THR A 485 11.95 -3.03 -18.47
C THR A 485 11.95 -2.71 -16.99
N HIS A 486 12.03 -3.72 -16.12
CA HIS A 486 11.78 -3.61 -14.67
C HIS A 486 12.96 -3.98 -13.78
N GLY A 487 14.04 -4.52 -14.35
CA GLY A 487 15.22 -4.95 -13.60
C GLY A 487 15.96 -3.79 -12.94
N SER A 488 16.64 -4.09 -11.82
CA SER A 488 17.56 -3.14 -11.20
C SER A 488 18.76 -2.91 -12.10
N ARG A 489 19.09 -1.67 -12.42
CA ARG A 489 20.22 -1.28 -13.27
C ARG A 489 21.53 -1.08 -12.50
N ARG A 490 21.60 -1.52 -11.24
CA ARG A 490 22.88 -1.60 -10.53
C ARG A 490 23.80 -2.57 -11.26
N LYS A 491 25.04 -2.12 -11.55
CA LYS A 491 26.11 -3.04 -12.01
C LYS A 491 26.20 -4.16 -10.98
N GLN A 492 25.92 -5.40 -11.38
CA GLN A 492 26.18 -6.55 -10.53
C GLN A 492 27.65 -6.52 -10.16
N SER A 493 27.95 -6.32 -8.90
CA SER A 493 29.29 -6.58 -8.39
C SER A 493 29.59 -8.05 -8.66
N ARG A 494 30.79 -8.34 -9.22
CA ARG A 494 31.24 -9.70 -9.50
C ARG A 494 30.90 -10.63 -8.35
N PRO A 495 30.39 -11.86 -8.60
CA PRO A 495 30.03 -12.77 -7.53
C PRO A 495 31.23 -13.02 -6.64
N ARG A 496 31.13 -12.65 -5.38
CA ARG A 496 32.08 -13.03 -4.35
C ARG A 496 32.04 -14.55 -4.26
N LYS A 497 33.19 -15.22 -4.43
CA LYS A 497 33.32 -16.68 -4.28
C LYS A 497 32.58 -17.10 -3.01
N THR A 498 31.55 -17.91 -3.18
CA THR A 498 30.67 -18.38 -2.11
C THR A 498 31.47 -19.24 -1.13
N LYS A 499 31.69 -18.74 0.08
CA LYS A 499 31.77 -19.61 1.25
C LYS A 499 30.36 -20.23 1.40
N LYS A 500 30.26 -21.54 1.58
CA LYS A 500 29.03 -22.23 1.95
C LYS A 500 28.40 -21.48 3.12
N VAL A 501 27.34 -20.76 2.85
CA VAL A 501 26.51 -20.09 3.86
C VAL A 501 25.35 -21.02 4.07
N SER A 502 25.23 -21.50 5.31
CA SER A 502 24.00 -22.09 5.85
C SER A 502 22.81 -21.19 5.51
N ASP A 503 21.60 -21.77 5.45
CA ASP A 503 20.30 -21.13 5.12
C ASP A 503 19.92 -19.90 5.98
N GLN A 504 20.84 -18.98 6.17
CA GLN A 504 20.64 -17.70 6.79
C GLN A 504 20.25 -16.67 5.74
N GLN A 505 19.02 -16.20 5.86
CA GLN A 505 18.49 -14.92 5.44
C GLN A 505 19.46 -14.07 4.62
N ILE A 506 19.26 -14.04 3.29
CA ILE A 506 19.76 -12.92 2.50
C ILE A 506 18.91 -11.72 2.90
N SER A 507 19.46 -10.87 3.76
CA SER A 507 18.90 -9.56 4.05
C SER A 507 18.74 -8.81 2.73
N LEU A 508 17.61 -8.11 2.58
CA LEU A 508 17.37 -7.15 1.51
C LEU A 508 18.27 -5.91 1.74
N ASP A 509 19.59 -6.10 1.60
CA ASP A 509 20.52 -4.99 1.43
C ASP A 509 20.48 -4.57 -0.04
N LEU A 510 19.44 -3.76 -0.34
CA LEU A 510 19.44 -2.87 -1.48
C LEU A 510 19.96 -1.52 -0.96
N GLU A 511 21.29 -1.42 -0.77
CA GLU A 511 21.97 -0.13 -0.71
C GLU A 511 21.95 0.56 -2.09
#